data_2090e238e3c5cd35cb636c73901f3130
#
_entry.id   2090e238e3c5cd35cb636c73901f3130
#
_cell.length_a   1.000
_cell.length_b   1.000
_cell.length_c   1.000
_cell.angle_alpha   90.00
_cell.angle_beta   90.00
_cell.angle_gamma   90.00
#
_symmetry.space_group_name_H-M   'P 1'
#
loop_
_entity.id
_entity.type
_entity.pdbx_description
1 polymer ?
#
loop_
_entity_poly.entity_id
_entity_poly.type
_entity_poly.pdbx_seq_one_letter_code
_entity_poly.pdbx_strand_id
1 'polypeptide(L)'
;RVTENLEPLDRYLDEKKAKRRHRVRRYMTRPVMSTYLKTEVLGEENVKGLEGAFILVPNHSSHLDAPMVFSLLPDWITEKLATGAAADYFYRKRGISSLTSVFFNTYPILRKGKRESVEHGKAAGMTGRLLRAGVPILVFPEGTRSRSGKIGQPKAGAAALAMQVGVPIVPIAMLGGHEAMPVG
;
A
#
# COMPACT_ATOMS: atom_id res chain seq x y z
N ARG A 1 4.78 25.18 -14.90
CA ARG A 1 3.82 25.07 -13.76
C ARG A 1 3.05 23.79 -13.99
N VAL A 2 3.49 22.67 -13.41
CA VAL A 2 2.67 21.47 -13.27
C VAL A 2 1.69 21.80 -12.16
N THR A 3 0.49 22.19 -12.50
CA THR A 3 -0.62 22.27 -11.56
C THR A 3 -0.80 20.88 -10.98
N GLU A 4 -0.54 20.73 -9.69
CA GLU A 4 -0.96 19.57 -8.90
C GLU A 4 -2.48 19.44 -9.03
N ASN A 5 -2.94 18.66 -9.99
CA ASN A 5 -4.27 18.10 -9.94
C ASN A 5 -4.26 17.05 -8.84
N LEU A 6 -4.31 17.51 -7.58
CA LEU A 6 -4.48 16.67 -6.42
C LEU A 6 -5.81 15.96 -6.58
N GLU A 7 -5.77 14.65 -6.81
CA GLU A 7 -6.99 13.84 -6.84
C GLU A 7 -7.82 14.12 -5.57
N PRO A 8 -9.13 14.28 -5.70
CA PRO A 8 -9.98 14.54 -4.54
C PRO A 8 -9.92 13.37 -3.57
N LEU A 9 -9.79 13.66 -2.27
CA LEU A 9 -9.75 12.65 -1.20
C LEU A 9 -11.00 11.79 -1.16
N ASP A 10 -12.14 12.33 -1.58
CA ASP A 10 -13.44 11.66 -1.58
C ASP A 10 -13.41 10.30 -2.31
N ARG A 11 -12.56 10.18 -3.34
CA ARG A 11 -12.38 8.91 -4.05
C ARG A 11 -11.90 7.78 -3.13
N TYR A 12 -11.04 8.09 -2.16
CA TYR A 12 -10.41 7.12 -1.26
C TYR A 12 -11.26 6.84 -0.02
N LEU A 13 -12.14 7.78 0.33
CA LEU A 13 -13.06 7.71 1.47
C LEU A 13 -14.43 7.13 1.08
N ASP A 14 -14.72 6.96 -0.21
CA ASP A 14 -16.01 6.49 -0.71
C ASP A 14 -16.29 5.04 -0.25
N GLU A 15 -17.24 4.89 0.65
CA GLU A 15 -17.66 3.60 1.20
C GLU A 15 -18.21 2.63 0.15
N LYS A 16 -18.91 3.13 -0.89
CA LYS A 16 -19.43 2.26 -1.96
C LYS A 16 -18.28 1.62 -2.73
N LYS A 17 -17.23 2.40 -3.01
CA LYS A 17 -16.01 1.89 -3.64
C LYS A 17 -15.25 0.94 -2.71
N ALA A 18 -15.17 1.24 -1.41
CA ALA A 18 -14.57 0.37 -0.42
C ALA A 18 -15.28 -1.00 -0.37
N LYS A 19 -16.62 -1.02 -0.25
CA LYS A 19 -17.44 -2.23 -0.28
C LYS A 19 -17.29 -3.01 -1.61
N ARG A 20 -17.17 -2.30 -2.74
CA ARG A 20 -16.91 -2.95 -4.05
C ARG A 20 -15.54 -3.61 -4.08
N ARG A 21 -14.49 -2.92 -3.62
CA ARG A 21 -13.13 -3.49 -3.52
C ARG A 21 -13.11 -4.71 -2.60
N HIS A 22 -13.76 -4.61 -1.44
CA HIS A 22 -13.90 -5.72 -0.51
C HIS A 22 -14.55 -6.94 -1.17
N ARG A 23 -15.68 -6.78 -1.87
CA ARG A 23 -16.35 -7.89 -2.59
C ARG A 23 -15.45 -8.53 -3.64
N VAL A 24 -14.76 -7.72 -4.45
CA VAL A 24 -13.83 -8.23 -5.46
C VAL A 24 -12.69 -9.04 -4.82
N ARG A 25 -12.11 -8.54 -3.73
CA ARG A 25 -11.06 -9.28 -3.01
C ARG A 25 -11.59 -10.57 -2.42
N ARG A 26 -12.73 -10.54 -1.73
CA ARG A 26 -13.33 -11.70 -1.08
C ARG A 26 -13.69 -12.82 -2.06
N TYR A 27 -14.28 -12.48 -3.19
CA TYR A 27 -14.84 -13.48 -4.12
C TYR A 27 -13.94 -13.81 -5.31
N MET A 28 -12.92 -13.01 -5.60
CA MET A 28 -11.99 -13.25 -6.70
C MET A 28 -10.56 -13.46 -6.20
N THR A 29 -9.98 -12.50 -5.48
CA THR A 29 -8.55 -12.53 -5.15
C THR A 29 -8.23 -13.57 -4.08
N ARG A 30 -9.01 -13.64 -3.01
CA ARG A 30 -8.79 -14.62 -1.91
C ARG A 30 -8.88 -16.07 -2.40
N PRO A 31 -9.93 -16.49 -3.12
CA PRO A 31 -10.00 -17.87 -3.63
C PRO A 31 -8.82 -18.22 -4.55
N VAL A 32 -8.44 -17.32 -5.45
CA VAL A 32 -7.28 -17.53 -6.31
C VAL A 32 -6.01 -17.69 -5.47
N MET A 33 -5.76 -16.79 -4.53
CA MET A 33 -4.58 -16.86 -3.66
C MET A 33 -4.57 -18.16 -2.84
N SER A 34 -5.70 -18.56 -2.22
CA SER A 34 -5.79 -19.77 -1.42
C SER A 34 -5.66 -21.07 -2.23
N THR A 35 -5.95 -21.04 -3.52
CA THR A 35 -5.77 -22.20 -4.40
C THR A 35 -4.29 -22.42 -4.75
N TYR A 36 -3.55 -21.35 -4.98
CA TYR A 36 -2.15 -21.41 -5.42
C TYR A 36 -1.13 -21.29 -4.29
N LEU A 37 -1.51 -20.69 -3.17
CA LEU A 37 -0.62 -20.42 -2.05
C LEU A 37 -1.18 -20.99 -0.76
N LYS A 38 -0.38 -21.81 -0.09
CA LYS A 38 -0.63 -22.17 1.31
C LYS A 38 -0.07 -21.05 2.18
N THR A 39 -0.96 -20.23 2.73
CA THR A 39 -0.58 -19.04 3.50
C THR A 39 -1.07 -19.13 4.93
N GLU A 40 -0.26 -18.64 5.85
CA GLU A 40 -0.59 -18.51 7.26
C GLU A 40 -0.36 -17.06 7.69
N VAL A 41 -1.24 -16.52 8.52
CA VAL A 41 -1.09 -15.19 9.11
C VAL A 41 -0.90 -15.36 10.61
N LEU A 42 0.22 -14.85 11.12
CA LEU A 42 0.55 -14.88 12.53
C LEU A 42 0.57 -13.46 13.10
N GLY A 43 0.19 -13.29 14.38
CA GLY A 43 0.28 -12.00 15.05
C GLY A 43 -0.90 -11.06 14.80
N GLU A 44 -2.03 -11.55 14.28
CA GLU A 44 -3.25 -10.72 14.11
C GLU A 44 -3.69 -10.08 15.43
N GLU A 45 -3.45 -10.75 16.54
CA GLU A 45 -3.77 -10.25 17.87
C GLU A 45 -3.03 -8.94 18.22
N ASN A 46 -1.86 -8.70 17.64
CA ASN A 46 -1.05 -7.49 17.88
C ASN A 46 -1.65 -6.22 17.25
N VAL A 47 -2.59 -6.39 16.32
CA VAL A 47 -3.25 -5.27 15.64
C VAL A 47 -4.70 -5.09 16.06
N LYS A 48 -5.21 -5.95 16.95
CA LYS A 48 -6.55 -5.81 17.53
C LYS A 48 -6.66 -4.48 18.29
N GLY A 49 -7.71 -3.72 18.00
CA GLY A 49 -7.92 -2.41 18.61
C GLY A 49 -7.18 -1.26 17.93
N LEU A 50 -6.47 -1.51 16.83
CA LEU A 50 -5.89 -0.45 16.02
C LEU A 50 -6.99 0.28 15.25
N GLU A 51 -7.21 1.55 15.59
CA GLU A 51 -8.24 2.40 14.99
C GLU A 51 -7.63 3.56 14.19
N GLY A 52 -8.39 4.06 13.22
CA GLY A 52 -7.99 5.22 12.43
C GLY A 52 -6.91 4.91 11.41
N ALA A 53 -6.02 5.89 11.18
CA ALA A 53 -4.93 5.76 10.23
C ALA A 53 -3.69 5.13 10.87
N PHE A 54 -3.02 4.29 10.11
CA PHE A 54 -1.72 3.66 10.44
C PHE A 54 -0.93 3.39 9.16
N ILE A 55 0.34 3.06 9.29
CA ILE A 55 1.18 2.71 8.15
C ILE A 55 1.60 1.25 8.27
N LEU A 56 1.16 0.41 7.33
CA LEU A 56 1.67 -0.96 7.19
C LEU A 56 3.00 -0.92 6.44
N VAL A 57 4.02 -1.58 6.98
CA VAL A 57 5.38 -1.60 6.40
C VAL A 57 5.90 -3.04 6.22
N PRO A 58 5.45 -3.75 5.17
CA PRO A 58 6.00 -5.04 4.81
C PRO A 58 7.36 -4.92 4.12
N ASN A 59 8.16 -6.00 4.16
CA ASN A 59 9.26 -6.18 3.22
C ASN A 59 8.75 -6.44 1.79
N HIS A 60 9.60 -6.23 0.77
CA HIS A 60 9.20 -6.32 -0.63
C HIS A 60 10.12 -7.22 -1.44
N SER A 61 9.68 -8.43 -1.73
CA SER A 61 10.47 -9.45 -2.44
C SER A 61 9.76 -10.06 -3.65
N SER A 62 8.45 -9.77 -3.82
CA SER A 62 7.62 -10.42 -4.83
C SER A 62 6.60 -9.48 -5.45
N HIS A 63 6.11 -9.84 -6.63
CA HIS A 63 4.90 -9.23 -7.21
C HIS A 63 3.63 -9.59 -6.43
N LEU A 64 3.67 -10.66 -5.64
CA LEU A 64 2.56 -11.14 -4.82
C LEU A 64 2.40 -10.37 -3.51
N ASP A 65 3.40 -9.59 -3.06
CA ASP A 65 3.39 -8.99 -1.72
C ASP A 65 2.16 -8.09 -1.49
N ALA A 66 1.87 -7.14 -2.36
CA ALA A 66 0.68 -6.32 -2.21
C ALA A 66 -0.63 -7.12 -2.33
N PRO A 67 -0.82 -8.00 -3.34
CA PRO A 67 -1.96 -8.91 -3.39
C PRO A 67 -2.16 -9.74 -2.11
N MET A 68 -1.08 -10.25 -1.52
CA MET A 68 -1.14 -11.03 -0.27
C MET A 68 -1.60 -10.16 0.90
N VAL A 69 -1.02 -8.98 1.11
CA VAL A 69 -1.44 -8.05 2.17
C VAL A 69 -2.94 -7.76 2.07
N PHE A 70 -3.43 -7.41 0.87
CA PHE A 70 -4.84 -7.07 0.66
C PHE A 70 -5.78 -8.28 0.73
N SER A 71 -5.30 -9.50 0.55
CA SER A 71 -6.12 -10.71 0.54
C SER A 71 -6.11 -11.46 1.85
N LEU A 72 -5.02 -11.40 2.62
CA LEU A 72 -4.84 -12.21 3.82
C LEU A 72 -5.15 -11.46 5.11
N LEU A 73 -4.89 -10.15 5.15
CA LEU A 73 -5.19 -9.37 6.35
C LEU A 73 -6.71 -9.21 6.55
N PRO A 74 -7.16 -9.00 7.80
CA PRO A 74 -8.56 -8.79 8.13
C PRO A 74 -9.22 -7.68 7.32
N ASP A 75 -10.51 -7.81 7.06
CA ASP A 75 -11.27 -6.88 6.24
C ASP A 75 -11.29 -5.46 6.83
N TRP A 76 -11.34 -5.32 8.14
CA TRP A 76 -11.33 -4.01 8.82
C TRP A 76 -10.02 -3.23 8.58
N ILE A 77 -8.89 -3.92 8.34
CA ILE A 77 -7.62 -3.31 7.91
C ILE A 77 -7.67 -2.94 6.43
N THR A 78 -8.08 -3.88 5.59
CA THR A 78 -7.89 -3.79 4.14
C THR A 78 -9.00 -3.02 3.42
N GLU A 79 -10.16 -2.84 4.01
CA GLU A 79 -11.30 -2.18 3.37
C GLU A 79 -10.97 -0.74 2.95
N LYS A 80 -10.33 0.03 3.83
CA LYS A 80 -9.92 1.42 3.61
C LYS A 80 -8.45 1.56 3.23
N LEU A 81 -7.67 0.48 3.31
CA LEU A 81 -6.23 0.51 3.04
C LEU A 81 -5.94 1.05 1.64
N ALA A 82 -5.05 2.03 1.56
CA ALA A 82 -4.58 2.58 0.29
C ALA A 82 -3.08 2.31 0.11
N THR A 83 -2.62 2.20 -1.14
CA THR A 83 -1.20 2.01 -1.45
C THR A 83 -0.73 2.94 -2.55
N GLY A 84 0.47 3.44 -2.41
CA GLY A 84 1.09 4.27 -3.43
C GLY A 84 1.58 3.45 -4.62
N ALA A 85 1.27 3.92 -5.81
CA ALA A 85 1.83 3.38 -7.05
C ALA A 85 2.62 4.47 -7.79
N ALA A 86 3.70 4.07 -8.45
CA ALA A 86 4.52 5.01 -9.20
C ALA A 86 3.69 5.71 -10.28
N ALA A 87 3.73 7.04 -10.31
CA ALA A 87 2.92 7.86 -11.21
C ALA A 87 3.17 7.54 -12.68
N ASP A 88 4.42 7.29 -13.06
CA ASP A 88 4.81 6.86 -14.40
C ASP A 88 4.15 5.54 -14.84
N TYR A 89 3.95 4.61 -13.91
CA TYR A 89 3.18 3.39 -14.16
C TYR A 89 1.68 3.68 -14.32
N PHE A 90 1.14 4.59 -13.53
CA PHE A 90 -0.27 5.01 -13.57
C PHE A 90 -0.66 5.68 -14.90
N TYR A 91 0.24 6.53 -15.42
CA TYR A 91 -0.07 7.31 -16.62
C TYR A 91 0.21 6.56 -17.94
N ARG A 92 1.10 5.55 -17.94
CA ARG A 92 1.46 4.81 -19.17
C ARG A 92 0.43 3.80 -19.65
N LYS A 93 -0.44 3.27 -18.77
CA LYS A 93 -1.41 2.22 -19.11
C LYS A 93 -2.75 2.48 -18.43
N ARG A 94 -3.55 3.40 -18.99
CA ARG A 94 -4.88 3.76 -18.46
C ARG A 94 -5.78 2.56 -18.11
N GLY A 95 -5.75 1.47 -18.89
CA GLY A 95 -6.53 0.26 -18.62
C GLY A 95 -6.06 -0.51 -17.37
N ILE A 96 -4.74 -0.68 -17.20
CA ILE A 96 -4.16 -1.40 -16.06
C ILE A 96 -4.28 -0.58 -14.78
N SER A 97 -4.15 0.75 -14.84
CA SER A 97 -4.33 1.62 -13.68
C SER A 97 -5.76 1.59 -13.14
N SER A 98 -6.75 1.46 -14.02
CA SER A 98 -8.14 1.28 -13.61
C SER A 98 -8.35 -0.04 -12.88
N LEU A 99 -7.78 -1.14 -13.39
CA LEU A 99 -7.89 -2.46 -12.77
C LEU A 99 -7.19 -2.49 -11.41
N THR A 100 -5.95 -2.02 -11.30
CA THR A 100 -5.21 -1.97 -10.03
C THR A 100 -5.89 -1.06 -9.00
N SER A 101 -6.49 0.05 -9.41
CA SER A 101 -7.23 0.93 -8.51
C SER A 101 -8.51 0.30 -7.95
N VAL A 102 -9.13 -0.62 -8.70
CA VAL A 102 -10.29 -1.39 -8.23
C VAL A 102 -9.90 -2.38 -7.14
N PHE A 103 -8.67 -2.97 -7.21
CA PHE A 103 -8.23 -3.96 -6.23
C PHE A 103 -7.55 -3.32 -5.00
N PHE A 104 -6.70 -2.30 -5.19
CA PHE A 104 -5.71 -1.88 -4.20
C PHE A 104 -5.89 -0.45 -3.67
N ASN A 105 -6.96 0.26 -4.03
CA ASN A 105 -7.14 1.66 -3.62
C ASN A 105 -5.87 2.50 -3.86
N THR A 106 -5.32 2.44 -5.08
CA THR A 106 -4.02 3.02 -5.40
C THR A 106 -4.08 4.52 -5.60
N TYR A 107 -3.04 5.24 -5.15
CA TYR A 107 -2.82 6.66 -5.41
C TYR A 107 -1.45 6.90 -6.04
N PRO A 108 -1.28 7.93 -6.88
CA PRO A 108 -0.02 8.20 -7.55
C PRO A 108 1.05 8.74 -6.59
N ILE A 109 2.26 8.17 -6.66
CA ILE A 109 3.46 8.68 -5.98
C ILE A 109 4.48 9.09 -7.02
N LEU A 110 5.03 10.30 -6.89
CA LEU A 110 6.15 10.76 -7.70
C LEU A 110 7.45 10.07 -7.23
N ARG A 111 8.10 9.30 -8.10
CA ARG A 111 9.43 8.75 -7.82
C ARG A 111 10.48 9.88 -7.87
N LYS A 112 11.39 9.91 -6.88
CA LYS A 112 12.54 10.83 -6.89
C LYS A 112 13.34 10.65 -8.17
N GLY A 113 13.33 11.68 -9.02
CA GLY A 113 14.10 11.76 -10.27
C GLY A 113 13.89 13.08 -10.98
N LYS A 114 12.80 13.77 -10.71
CA LYS A 114 12.61 15.19 -11.04
C LYS A 114 12.53 15.92 -9.71
N ARG A 115 13.56 16.73 -9.47
CA ARG A 115 13.73 17.64 -8.35
C ARG A 115 12.40 18.30 -7.95
N GLU A 116 11.71 17.76 -6.95
CA GLU A 116 10.99 18.57 -6.01
C GLU A 116 11.64 18.30 -4.66
N SER A 117 12.36 19.31 -4.22
CA SER A 117 12.81 19.44 -2.86
C SER A 117 11.63 19.09 -1.97
N VAL A 118 11.75 18.02 -1.19
CA VAL A 118 10.93 17.83 -0.01
C VAL A 118 11.20 19.07 0.84
N GLU A 119 10.36 20.09 0.71
CA GLU A 119 10.31 21.17 1.67
C GLU A 119 10.03 20.49 3.02
N HIS A 120 11.07 20.45 3.84
CA HIS A 120 10.99 20.04 5.22
C HIS A 120 9.83 20.81 5.86
N GLY A 121 8.71 20.14 6.12
CA GLY A 121 7.55 20.73 6.79
C GLY A 121 6.20 20.62 6.11
N LYS A 122 6.10 20.33 4.81
CA LYS A 122 4.82 19.97 4.20
C LYS A 122 4.69 18.46 4.20
N ALA A 123 3.81 17.94 5.04
CA ALA A 123 3.53 16.52 5.09
C ALA A 123 3.28 16.00 3.69
N ALA A 124 4.10 15.04 3.32
CA ALA A 124 4.33 14.52 2.00
C ALA A 124 3.03 14.30 1.19
N GLY A 125 2.63 15.28 0.41
CA GLY A 125 1.66 15.16 -0.66
C GLY A 125 0.39 14.38 -0.31
N MET A 126 -0.05 13.52 -1.21
CA MET A 126 -1.28 12.74 -1.07
C MET A 126 -1.23 11.76 0.12
N THR A 127 -0.07 11.13 0.40
CA THR A 127 0.06 10.16 1.50
C THR A 127 -0.26 10.77 2.85
N GLY A 128 0.29 11.95 3.16
CA GLY A 128 0.01 12.64 4.42
C GLY A 128 -1.43 13.13 4.53
N ARG A 129 -2.04 13.54 3.41
CA ARG A 129 -3.45 13.91 3.37
C ARG A 129 -4.37 12.73 3.67
N LEU A 130 -4.09 11.56 3.09
CA LEU A 130 -4.83 10.33 3.33
C LEU A 130 -4.76 9.89 4.78
N LEU A 131 -3.55 9.88 5.37
CA LEU A 131 -3.36 9.54 6.79
C LEU A 131 -4.14 10.48 7.72
N ARG A 132 -4.09 11.80 7.48
CA ARG A 132 -4.88 12.77 8.27
C ARG A 132 -6.38 12.61 8.10
N ALA A 133 -6.81 12.08 6.97
CA ALA A 133 -8.22 11.73 6.72
C ALA A 133 -8.63 10.36 7.29
N GLY A 134 -7.77 9.70 8.08
CA GLY A 134 -8.07 8.41 8.70
C GLY A 134 -7.89 7.20 7.78
N VAL A 135 -7.23 7.36 6.63
CA VAL A 135 -7.00 6.26 5.68
C VAL A 135 -5.68 5.57 6.00
N PRO A 136 -5.68 4.26 6.32
CA PRO A 136 -4.46 3.50 6.51
C PRO A 136 -3.71 3.32 5.19
N ILE A 137 -2.37 3.28 5.26
CA ILE A 137 -1.50 3.25 4.09
C ILE A 137 -0.57 2.05 4.13
N LEU A 138 -0.43 1.37 2.98
CA LEU A 138 0.60 0.36 2.74
C LEU A 138 1.81 1.00 2.07
N VAL A 139 2.97 0.87 2.70
CA VAL A 139 4.25 1.36 2.17
C VAL A 139 5.29 0.27 2.24
N PHE A 140 5.95 -0.02 1.13
CA PHE A 140 7.15 -0.86 1.12
C PHE A 140 8.37 0.03 1.38
N PRO A 141 8.99 -0.04 2.58
CA PRO A 141 10.02 0.93 2.97
C PRO A 141 11.31 0.80 2.14
N GLU A 142 11.56 -0.35 1.54
CA GLU A 142 12.69 -0.58 0.64
C GLU A 142 12.59 0.27 -0.65
N GLY A 143 11.38 0.61 -1.08
CA GLY A 143 11.09 1.41 -2.28
C GLY A 143 11.32 0.69 -3.61
N THR A 144 11.80 -0.54 -3.57
CA THR A 144 11.94 -1.45 -4.71
C THR A 144 11.86 -2.90 -4.23
N ARG A 145 11.54 -3.82 -5.12
CA ARG A 145 11.54 -5.25 -4.80
C ARG A 145 12.96 -5.79 -4.73
N SER A 146 13.20 -6.66 -3.75
CA SER A 146 14.45 -7.41 -3.63
C SER A 146 14.56 -8.44 -4.74
N ARG A 147 15.68 -8.45 -5.46
CA ARG A 147 15.99 -9.47 -6.47
C ARG A 147 16.62 -10.73 -5.87
N SER A 148 17.19 -10.61 -4.69
CA SER A 148 17.87 -11.71 -3.98
C SER A 148 16.99 -12.44 -2.96
N GLY A 149 15.74 -11.99 -2.77
CA GLY A 149 14.87 -12.49 -1.70
C GLY A 149 15.22 -11.95 -0.31
N LYS A 150 16.40 -11.36 -0.12
CA LYS A 150 16.80 -10.78 1.17
C LYS A 150 16.10 -9.45 1.42
N ILE A 151 15.80 -9.16 2.67
CA ILE A 151 15.22 -7.86 3.08
C ILE A 151 16.24 -6.76 2.76
N GLY A 152 15.80 -5.76 2.00
CA GLY A 152 16.62 -4.60 1.66
C GLY A 152 16.64 -3.57 2.78
N GLN A 153 17.53 -2.58 2.64
CA GLN A 153 17.62 -1.50 3.63
C GLN A 153 16.39 -0.59 3.57
N PRO A 154 15.65 -0.40 4.68
CA PRO A 154 14.48 0.45 4.69
C PRO A 154 14.86 1.93 4.62
N LYS A 155 14.05 2.71 3.90
CA LYS A 155 14.17 4.17 3.82
C LYS A 155 13.38 4.82 4.96
N ALA A 156 13.90 5.90 5.50
CA ALA A 156 13.29 6.62 6.64
C ALA A 156 11.94 7.31 6.32
N GLY A 157 11.50 7.32 5.05
CA GLY A 157 10.32 8.09 4.63
C GLY A 157 9.02 7.69 5.36
N ALA A 158 8.79 6.40 5.57
CA ALA A 158 7.59 5.93 6.29
C ALA A 158 7.64 6.35 7.77
N ALA A 159 8.80 6.22 8.42
CA ALA A 159 8.99 6.62 9.82
C ALA A 159 8.82 8.13 10.00
N ALA A 160 9.46 8.93 9.15
CA ALA A 160 9.32 10.38 9.18
C ALA A 160 7.87 10.83 9.02
N LEU A 161 7.14 10.20 8.09
CA LEU A 161 5.73 10.50 7.86
C LEU A 161 4.86 10.11 9.06
N ALA A 162 5.08 8.95 9.65
CA ALA A 162 4.36 8.50 10.85
C ALA A 162 4.54 9.47 12.00
N MET A 163 5.76 9.93 12.25
CA MET A 163 6.07 10.92 13.26
C MET A 163 5.40 12.28 12.99
N GLN A 164 5.40 12.74 11.73
CA GLN A 164 4.78 14.02 11.36
C GLN A 164 3.25 14.03 11.49
N VAL A 165 2.63 12.89 11.23
CA VAL A 165 1.16 12.77 11.27
C VAL A 165 0.67 12.29 12.64
N GLY A 166 1.53 11.65 13.43
CA GLY A 166 1.17 11.09 14.74
C GLY A 166 0.41 9.76 14.62
N VAL A 167 0.79 8.90 13.66
CA VAL A 167 0.13 7.61 13.43
C VAL A 167 1.08 6.44 13.71
N PRO A 168 0.58 5.28 14.15
CA PRO A 168 1.40 4.10 14.41
C PRO A 168 1.92 3.48 13.11
N ILE A 169 3.07 2.78 13.22
CA ILE A 169 3.63 1.90 12.20
C ILE A 169 3.40 0.46 12.61
N VAL A 170 2.94 -0.34 11.67
CA VAL A 170 2.74 -1.79 11.84
C VAL A 170 3.69 -2.53 10.90
N PRO A 171 4.77 -3.12 11.41
CA PRO A 171 5.67 -3.93 10.61
C PRO A 171 5.01 -5.26 10.25
N ILE A 172 5.24 -5.74 9.04
CA ILE A 172 4.79 -7.05 8.54
C ILE A 172 5.98 -7.78 7.95
N ALA A 173 6.25 -8.99 8.42
CA ALA A 173 7.22 -9.88 7.79
C ALA A 173 6.51 -10.77 6.77
N MET A 174 6.91 -10.69 5.51
CA MET A 174 6.41 -11.52 4.43
C MET A 174 7.49 -12.53 4.06
N LEU A 175 7.18 -13.82 4.28
CA LEU A 175 8.07 -14.95 4.02
C LEU A 175 7.56 -15.76 2.83
N GLY A 176 8.45 -16.39 2.08
CA GLY A 176 8.10 -17.25 0.95
C GLY A 176 7.66 -16.54 -0.34
N GLY A 177 7.52 -15.21 -0.32
CA GLY A 177 7.06 -14.45 -1.49
C GLY A 177 8.03 -14.50 -2.68
N HIS A 178 9.33 -14.46 -2.40
CA HIS A 178 10.37 -14.54 -3.42
C HIS A 178 10.41 -15.93 -4.09
N GLU A 179 10.28 -16.98 -3.30
CA GLU A 179 10.26 -18.37 -3.76
C GLU A 179 9.01 -18.64 -4.60
N ALA A 180 7.87 -18.08 -4.22
CA ALA A 180 6.61 -18.26 -4.94
C ALA A 180 6.58 -17.49 -6.28
N MET A 181 7.13 -16.29 -6.33
CA MET A 181 7.19 -15.47 -7.55
C MET A 181 8.38 -14.51 -7.47
N PRO A 182 9.58 -14.94 -7.89
CA PRO A 182 10.76 -14.08 -7.88
C PRO A 182 10.62 -12.89 -8.84
N VAL A 183 11.40 -11.86 -8.58
CA VAL A 183 11.52 -10.71 -9.49
C VAL A 183 12.60 -11.04 -10.51
N GLY A 184 12.18 -11.39 -11.72
CA GLY A 184 13.07 -11.63 -12.87
C GLY A 184 13.70 -10.36 -13.44
#